data_1ba5028a3c242bbbdd1b59725602f3e2
#
_entry.id   1ba5028a3c242bbbdd1b59725602f3e2
#
_cell.length_a   1.000
_cell.length_b   1.000
_cell.length_c   1.000
_cell.angle_alpha   90.00
_cell.angle_beta   90.00
_cell.angle_gamma   90.00
#
_symmetry.space_group_name_H-M   'P 1'
#
loop_
_entity.id
_entity.type
_entity.pdbx_description
1 polymer ?
#
loop_
_entity_poly.entity_id
_entity_poly.type
_entity_poly.pdbx_seq_one_letter_code
_entity_poly.pdbx_strand_id
1 'polypeptide(L)' 'MKISIQKKLEEKGISRYELANRIGVTYPTIDKIYKQKSESIKFEILESICKELDCTPNDIIISDDNQVQQLINKSTNTN' A
#
# COMPACT_ATOMS: atom_id res chain seq x y z
N MET A 1 2.50 11.67 -4.28
CA MET A 1 2.79 10.40 -3.56
C MET A 1 1.55 9.53 -3.57
N LYS A 2 1.72 8.26 -3.83
CA LYS A 2 0.63 7.31 -3.96
C LYS A 2 0.97 6.02 -3.23
N ILE A 3 -0.05 5.19 -2.99
CA ILE A 3 0.15 3.87 -2.40
C ILE A 3 -0.10 2.83 -3.49
N SER A 4 0.85 1.89 -3.63
CA SER A 4 0.76 0.81 -4.61
C SER A 4 0.74 -0.52 -3.87
N ILE A 5 -0.40 -1.21 -3.89
CA ILE A 5 -0.55 -2.49 -3.18
C ILE A 5 -0.68 -3.68 -4.13
N GLN A 6 -0.75 -3.43 -5.43
CA GLN A 6 -1.00 -4.47 -6.43
C GLN A 6 0.03 -5.61 -6.33
N LYS A 7 1.30 -5.26 -6.34
CA LYS A 7 2.38 -6.24 -6.29
C LYS A 7 2.34 -7.07 -5.00
N LYS A 8 2.07 -6.42 -3.87
CA LYS A 8 2.01 -7.13 -2.59
C LYS A 8 0.82 -8.08 -2.53
N LEU A 9 -0.32 -7.69 -3.09
CA LEU A 9 -1.46 -8.58 -3.16
C LEU A 9 -1.16 -9.80 -4.01
N GLU A 10 -0.48 -9.61 -5.14
CA GLU A 10 -0.06 -10.70 -6.01
C GLU A 10 0.91 -11.63 -5.28
N GLU A 11 1.90 -11.07 -4.59
CA GLU A 11 2.88 -11.86 -3.84
C GLU A 11 2.22 -12.69 -2.74
N LYS A 12 1.20 -12.15 -2.08
CA LYS A 12 0.50 -12.85 -1.00
C LYS A 12 -0.62 -13.74 -1.50
N GLY A 13 -0.98 -13.63 -2.76
CA GLY A 13 -2.06 -14.44 -3.34
C GLY A 13 -3.44 -14.11 -2.79
N ILE A 14 -3.68 -12.86 -2.40
CA ILE A 14 -4.98 -12.44 -1.90
C ILE A 14 -5.59 -11.38 -2.80
N SER A 15 -6.92 -11.38 -2.86
CA SER A 15 -7.68 -10.42 -3.66
C SER A 15 -7.91 -9.13 -2.88
N ARG A 16 -8.33 -8.09 -3.61
CA ARG A 16 -8.76 -6.84 -2.98
C ARG A 16 -9.93 -7.08 -2.03
N TYR A 17 -10.83 -7.94 -2.42
CA TYR A 17 -12.00 -8.29 -1.61
C TYR A 17 -11.57 -8.94 -0.29
N GLU A 18 -10.65 -9.89 -0.36
CA GLU A 18 -10.12 -10.54 0.83
C GLU A 18 -9.43 -9.57 1.76
N LEU A 19 -8.63 -8.67 1.20
CA LEU A 19 -7.94 -7.67 2.01
C LEU A 19 -8.95 -6.79 2.74
N ALA A 20 -9.98 -6.31 2.04
CA ALA A 20 -11.03 -5.50 2.65
C ALA A 20 -11.69 -6.23 3.83
N ASN A 21 -12.03 -7.50 3.63
CA ASN A 21 -12.64 -8.30 4.69
C ASN A 21 -11.71 -8.48 5.89
N ARG A 22 -10.45 -8.75 5.64
CA ARG A 22 -9.48 -9.02 6.70
C ARG A 22 -9.21 -7.83 7.59
N ILE A 23 -9.19 -6.63 7.00
CA ILE A 23 -8.90 -5.42 7.78
C ILE A 23 -10.17 -4.65 8.17
N GLY A 24 -11.34 -5.15 7.79
CA GLY A 24 -12.61 -4.59 8.25
C GLY A 24 -13.02 -3.29 7.57
N VAL A 25 -12.66 -3.10 6.29
CA VAL A 25 -13.11 -1.95 5.51
C VAL A 25 -13.94 -2.41 4.33
N THR A 26 -14.60 -1.47 3.66
CA THR A 26 -15.43 -1.81 2.51
C THR A 26 -14.56 -2.07 1.27
N TYR A 27 -15.07 -2.89 0.36
CA TYR A 27 -14.37 -3.16 -0.89
C TYR A 27 -14.08 -1.89 -1.69
N PRO A 28 -15.02 -0.94 -1.86
CA PRO A 28 -14.72 0.30 -2.57
C PRO A 28 -13.53 1.08 -2.00
N THR A 29 -13.32 1.01 -0.70
CA THR A 29 -12.17 1.67 -0.07
C THR A 29 -10.87 1.06 -0.57
N ILE A 30 -10.77 -0.26 -0.56
CA ILE A 30 -9.57 -0.95 -1.03
C ILE A 30 -9.40 -0.83 -2.54
N ASP A 31 -10.50 -0.92 -3.29
CA ASP A 31 -10.46 -0.79 -4.74
C ASP A 31 -9.91 0.58 -5.17
N LYS A 32 -10.30 1.62 -4.46
CA LYS A 32 -9.82 2.97 -4.72
C LYS A 32 -8.32 3.09 -4.46
N ILE A 33 -7.84 2.47 -3.39
CA ILE A 33 -6.42 2.44 -3.07
C ILE A 33 -5.66 1.64 -4.13
N TYR A 34 -6.20 0.48 -4.51
CA TYR A 34 -5.60 -0.37 -5.53
C TYR A 34 -5.43 0.35 -6.86
N LYS A 35 -6.43 1.14 -7.26
CA LYS A 35 -6.40 1.91 -8.51
C LYS A 35 -5.59 3.20 -8.39
N GLN A 36 -5.02 3.46 -7.21
CA GLN A 36 -4.22 4.67 -6.94
C GLN A 36 -5.02 5.96 -7.10
N LYS A 37 -6.31 5.90 -6.79
CA LYS A 37 -7.22 7.05 -6.89
C LYS A 37 -7.50 7.73 -5.55
N SER A 38 -6.95 7.20 -4.46
CA SER A 38 -7.11 7.80 -3.15
C SER A 38 -6.21 9.03 -3.01
N GLU A 39 -6.79 10.15 -2.60
CA GLU A 39 -6.02 11.37 -2.34
C GLU A 39 -5.44 11.36 -0.93
N SER A 40 -6.05 10.61 -0.04
CA SER A 40 -5.58 10.48 1.34
C SER A 40 -5.95 9.11 1.87
N ILE A 41 -5.26 8.69 2.91
CA ILE A 41 -5.54 7.44 3.59
C ILE A 41 -5.39 7.66 5.09
N LYS A 42 -6.28 7.07 5.87
CA LYS A 42 -6.15 7.11 7.32
C LYS A 42 -4.97 6.26 7.75
N PHE A 43 -4.22 6.73 8.72
CA PHE A 43 -3.06 5.99 9.23
C PHE A 43 -3.47 4.60 9.74
N GLU A 44 -4.64 4.48 10.35
CA GLU A 44 -5.15 3.19 10.83
C GLU A 44 -5.31 2.18 9.70
N ILE A 45 -5.83 2.63 8.56
CA ILE A 45 -6.01 1.77 7.39
C ILE A 45 -4.66 1.40 6.82
N LEU A 46 -3.76 2.36 6.69
CA LEU A 46 -2.40 2.12 6.19
C LEU A 46 -1.69 1.08 7.06
N GLU A 47 -1.77 1.24 8.37
CA GLU A 47 -1.17 0.30 9.31
C GLU A 47 -1.75 -1.10 9.16
N SER A 48 -3.07 -1.19 9.04
CA SER A 48 -3.76 -2.48 8.86
C SER A 48 -3.35 -3.16 7.56
N ILE A 49 -3.21 -2.39 6.47
CA ILE A 49 -2.75 -2.92 5.18
C ILE A 49 -1.34 -3.47 5.31
N CYS A 50 -0.44 -2.71 5.91
CA CYS A 50 0.95 -3.12 6.09
C CYS A 50 1.04 -4.38 6.94
N LYS A 51 0.27 -4.45 8.00
CA LYS A 51 0.25 -5.59 8.89
C LYS A 51 -0.25 -6.84 8.16
N GLU A 52 -1.33 -6.72 7.41
CA GLU A 52 -1.91 -7.85 6.68
C GLU A 52 -1.02 -8.32 5.54
N LEU A 53 -0.34 -7.40 4.87
CA LEU A 53 0.56 -7.72 3.76
C LEU A 53 2.00 -7.96 4.20
N ASP A 54 2.25 -7.91 5.51
CA ASP A 54 3.57 -8.13 6.09
C ASP A 54 4.64 -7.26 5.43
N CYS A 55 4.37 -5.97 5.39
CA CYS A 55 5.26 -4.99 4.78
C CYS A 55 5.26 -3.69 5.57
N THR A 56 6.14 -2.77 5.18
CA THR A 56 6.19 -1.44 5.76
C THR A 56 5.56 -0.44 4.78
N PRO A 57 5.16 0.76 5.26
CA PRO A 57 4.68 1.79 4.33
C PRO A 57 5.69 2.11 3.22
N ASN A 58 6.96 2.02 3.51
CA ASN A 58 8.01 2.28 2.55
C ASN A 58 8.00 1.29 1.37
N ASP A 59 7.50 0.09 1.60
CA ASP A 59 7.40 -0.94 0.54
C ASP A 59 6.28 -0.66 -0.45
N ILE A 60 5.28 0.14 -0.06
CA ILE A 60 4.08 0.35 -0.87
C ILE A 60 3.87 1.81 -1.28
N ILE A 61 4.74 2.71 -0.83
CA ILE A 61 4.66 4.12 -1.21
C ILE A 61 5.46 4.37 -2.48
N ILE A 62 4.88 5.11 -3.41
CA ILE A 62 5.57 5.57 -4.61
C ILE A 62 5.40 7.07 -4.75
N SER A 63 6.36 7.71 -5.40
CA SER A 63 6.31 9.14 -5.64
C SER A 63 6.57 9.44 -7.12
N ASP A 64 5.86 10.43 -7.64
CA ASP A 64 6.11 10.94 -8.99
C ASP A 64 7.33 11.88 -9.03
N ASP A 65 7.78 12.33 -7.86
CA ASP A 65 8.98 13.15 -7.73
C ASP A 65 10.21 12.24 -7.71
N ASN A 66 11.08 12.40 -8.69
CA ASN A 66 12.26 11.54 -8.82
C ASN A 66 13.16 11.56 -7.61
N GLN A 67 13.34 12.73 -7.00
CA GLN A 67 14.19 12.86 -5.83
C GLN A 67 13.61 12.11 -4.63
N VAL A 68 12.32 12.27 -4.39
CA VAL A 68 11.63 11.58 -3.29
C VAL A 68 11.65 10.07 -3.55
N GLN A 69 11.39 9.64 -4.78
CA GLN A 69 11.42 8.22 -5.11
C GLN A 69 12.79 7.60 -4.86
N GLN A 70 13.86 8.32 -5.18
CA GLN A 70 15.22 7.84 -4.91
C GLN A 70 15.47 7.67 -3.41
N LEU A 71 14.94 8.58 -2.59
CA LEU A 71 15.07 8.49 -1.15
C LEU A 71 14.31 7.27 -0.60
N ILE A 72 13.14 6.98 -1.14
CA ILE A 72 12.37 5.78 -0.78
C ILE A 72 13.19 4.54 -1.12
N ASN A 73 13.76 4.48 -2.33
CA ASN A 73 14.57 3.35 -2.78
C ASN A 73 15.79 3.13 -1.89
N LYS A 74 16.44 4.20 -1.48
CA LYS A 74 17.58 4.11 -0.58
C LYS A 74 17.19 3.54 0.78
N SER A 75 16.04 3.96 1.30
CA SER A 75 15.54 3.44 2.59
C SER A 75 15.29 1.95 2.53
N THR A 76 14.78 1.43 1.40
CA THR A 76 14.53 0.00 1.25
C THR A 76 15.80 -0.80 1.04
N ASN A 77 16.87 -0.16 0.58
CA ASN A 77 18.15 -0.81 0.30
C ASN A 77 19.17 -0.74 1.44
N THR A 78 18.87 0.02 2.48
CA THR A 78 19.77 0.11 3.64
C THR A 78 19.50 -1.03 4.60
N ASN A 79 20.50 -1.78 4.85
CA ASN A 79 20.45 -2.85 5.85
C ASN A 79 21.61 -2.71 6.79
#